data_005a2354f6c0129147a6feb949bc37fd
#
_entry.id   005a2354f6c0129147a6feb949bc37fd
#
_cell.length_a   1.000
_cell.length_b   1.000
_cell.length_c   1.000
_cell.angle_alpha   90.00
_cell.angle_beta   90.00
_cell.angle_gamma   90.00
#
_symmetry.space_group_name_H-M   'P 1'
#
loop_
_entity.id
_entity.type
_entity.pdbx_description
1 polymer ?
#
loop_
_entity_poly.entity_id
_entity_poly.type
_entity_poly.pdbx_seq_one_letter_code
_entity_poly.pdbx_strand_id
1 'polypeptide(L)'
;AKKVDTSDEWITTRTGIKFRHIADEGEKTSDLAAESARRALADAGLQADDIDLIIVATATPDMQFPSTATIVQQKLGIANGCPAFDVQAVCAGFMYALTTANVYIKSGMAKNALVIGAETFSRIVDWNDRTTCVLFGDGAGAVILSASDEPGIIHCKLKADGNYLNLLNVPGQIANGQVCGSPYISMDGPGVFKFAV
;
A
#
# COMPACT_ATOMS: atom_id res chain seq x y z
N ALA A 1 23.37 -7.13 -2.44
CA ALA A 1 24.63 -7.45 -3.09
C ALA A 1 25.01 -8.94 -3.01
N LYS A 2 24.60 -9.71 -1.98
CA LYS A 2 24.95 -11.15 -1.89
C LYS A 2 24.18 -12.06 -2.86
N LYS A 3 23.02 -11.62 -3.36
CA LYS A 3 22.12 -12.44 -4.20
C LYS A 3 22.26 -12.14 -5.70
N VAL A 4 22.60 -10.91 -6.06
CA VAL A 4 22.72 -10.45 -7.46
C VAL A 4 23.99 -9.63 -7.65
N ASP A 5 24.46 -9.54 -8.89
CA ASP A 5 25.68 -8.77 -9.27
C ASP A 5 25.39 -7.26 -9.17
N THR A 6 25.63 -6.69 -7.98
CA THR A 6 25.43 -5.27 -7.67
C THR A 6 26.29 -4.85 -6.46
N SER A 7 26.40 -3.54 -6.24
CA SER A 7 27.06 -2.97 -5.06
C SER A 7 26.17 -1.94 -4.38
N ASP A 8 26.45 -1.64 -3.12
CA ASP A 8 25.78 -0.58 -2.37
C ASP A 8 25.99 0.78 -3.03
N GLU A 9 27.21 1.05 -3.48
CA GLU A 9 27.54 2.28 -4.22
C GLU A 9 26.72 2.41 -5.51
N TRP A 10 26.61 1.34 -6.30
CA TRP A 10 25.84 1.32 -7.54
C TRP A 10 24.35 1.61 -7.28
N ILE A 11 23.76 0.97 -6.25
CA ILE A 11 22.35 1.17 -5.89
C ILE A 11 22.13 2.59 -5.39
N THR A 12 22.94 3.05 -4.45
CA THR A 12 22.77 4.38 -3.82
C THR A 12 22.94 5.51 -4.83
N THR A 13 23.94 5.42 -5.71
CA THR A 13 24.21 6.44 -6.74
C THR A 13 23.05 6.58 -7.72
N ARG A 14 22.38 5.47 -8.08
CA ARG A 14 21.30 5.46 -9.07
C ARG A 14 19.91 5.68 -8.51
N THR A 15 19.68 5.30 -7.26
CA THR A 15 18.32 5.26 -6.69
C THR A 15 18.17 6.12 -5.43
N GLY A 16 19.27 6.48 -4.78
CA GLY A 16 19.28 7.09 -3.45
C GLY A 16 18.94 6.10 -2.32
N ILE A 17 18.59 4.86 -2.65
CA ILE A 17 18.12 3.86 -1.67
C ILE A 17 19.33 3.24 -0.97
N LYS A 18 19.40 3.41 0.36
CA LYS A 18 20.43 2.81 1.22
C LYS A 18 19.96 1.53 1.89
N PHE A 19 18.67 1.46 2.24
CA PHE A 19 18.08 0.33 2.97
C PHE A 19 16.79 -0.12 2.30
N ARG A 20 16.49 -1.41 2.37
CA ARG A 20 15.19 -2.02 2.09
C ARG A 20 14.80 -2.78 3.34
N HIS A 21 13.65 -2.44 3.90
CA HIS A 21 13.07 -3.16 5.01
C HIS A 21 12.31 -4.36 4.48
N ILE A 22 12.46 -5.48 5.13
CA ILE A 22 11.82 -6.75 4.76
C ILE A 22 11.06 -7.23 5.99
N ALA A 23 9.78 -7.50 5.82
CA ALA A 23 8.94 -8.05 6.87
C ALA A 23 9.45 -9.42 7.33
N ASP A 24 9.33 -9.72 8.61
CA ASP A 24 9.73 -11.00 9.18
C ASP A 24 8.91 -12.16 8.60
N GLU A 25 9.43 -13.37 8.73
CA GLU A 25 8.69 -14.57 8.33
C GLU A 25 7.39 -14.68 9.13
N GLY A 26 6.26 -14.73 8.42
CA GLY A 26 4.93 -14.76 9.02
C GLY A 26 4.30 -13.39 9.26
N GLU A 27 5.06 -12.29 9.28
CA GLU A 27 4.52 -10.94 9.38
C GLU A 27 3.81 -10.56 8.07
N LYS A 28 2.56 -10.16 8.15
CA LYS A 28 1.68 -9.87 7.00
C LYS A 28 1.53 -8.38 6.76
N THR A 29 1.02 -8.01 5.59
CA THR A 29 0.69 -6.62 5.26
C THR A 29 -0.24 -5.99 6.29
N SER A 30 -1.21 -6.76 6.80
CA SER A 30 -2.10 -6.29 7.86
C SER A 30 -1.41 -6.05 9.21
N ASP A 31 -0.28 -6.70 9.50
CA ASP A 31 0.50 -6.46 10.72
C ASP A 31 1.18 -5.10 10.66
N LEU A 32 1.86 -4.82 9.54
CA LEU A 32 2.47 -3.52 9.27
C LEU A 32 1.42 -2.41 9.26
N ALA A 33 0.28 -2.65 8.60
CA ALA A 33 -0.84 -1.73 8.52
C ALA A 33 -1.42 -1.42 9.91
N ALA A 34 -1.66 -2.42 10.75
CA ALA A 34 -2.20 -2.24 12.10
C ALA A 34 -1.23 -1.49 13.00
N GLU A 35 0.07 -1.73 12.90
CA GLU A 35 1.07 -1.00 13.67
C GLU A 35 1.14 0.48 13.25
N SER A 36 1.13 0.77 11.94
CA SER A 36 1.07 2.16 11.46
C SER A 36 -0.21 2.87 11.90
N ALA A 37 -1.33 2.17 11.91
CA ALA A 37 -2.61 2.68 12.38
C ALA A 37 -2.61 3.02 13.88
N ARG A 38 -2.02 2.17 14.73
CA ARG A 38 -1.87 2.47 16.18
C ARG A 38 -1.07 3.75 16.41
N ARG A 39 -0.01 3.95 15.64
CA ARG A 39 0.80 5.18 15.71
C ARG A 39 0.01 6.40 15.27
N ALA A 40 -0.76 6.30 14.18
CA ALA A 40 -1.61 7.40 13.71
C ALA A 40 -2.72 7.74 14.73
N LEU A 41 -3.34 6.74 15.34
CA LEU A 41 -4.33 6.94 16.41
C LEU A 41 -3.72 7.67 17.63
N ALA A 42 -2.53 7.23 18.06
CA ALA A 42 -1.83 7.85 19.19
C ALA A 42 -1.45 9.30 18.89
N ASP A 43 -0.97 9.60 17.68
CA ASP A 43 -0.62 10.95 17.24
C ASP A 43 -1.84 11.87 17.16
N ALA A 44 -2.98 11.34 16.69
CA ALA A 44 -4.24 12.07 16.60
C ALA A 44 -4.96 12.21 17.97
N GLY A 45 -4.54 11.49 19.01
CA GLY A 45 -5.23 11.45 20.29
C GLY A 45 -6.60 10.78 20.24
N LEU A 46 -6.83 9.89 19.27
CA LEU A 46 -8.08 9.17 19.05
C LEU A 46 -8.00 7.73 19.53
N GLN A 47 -9.17 7.18 19.90
CA GLN A 47 -9.32 5.77 20.20
C GLN A 47 -9.73 4.99 18.93
N ALA A 48 -9.56 3.68 18.95
CA ALA A 48 -9.91 2.83 17.82
C ALA A 48 -11.39 2.97 17.41
N ASP A 49 -12.30 3.01 18.37
CA ASP A 49 -13.74 3.13 18.12
C ASP A 49 -14.20 4.53 17.67
N ASP A 50 -13.31 5.52 17.64
CA ASP A 50 -13.58 6.84 17.05
C ASP A 50 -13.49 6.81 15.51
N ILE A 51 -13.00 5.71 14.91
CA ILE A 51 -12.85 5.55 13.47
C ILE A 51 -14.16 5.08 12.83
N ASP A 52 -14.64 5.82 11.85
CA ASP A 52 -15.89 5.56 11.11
C ASP A 52 -15.65 4.89 9.75
N LEU A 53 -14.41 4.87 9.27
CA LEU A 53 -14.05 4.35 7.96
C LEU A 53 -12.60 3.88 7.96
N ILE A 54 -12.34 2.69 7.41
CA ILE A 54 -10.98 2.18 7.21
C ILE A 54 -10.76 1.91 5.72
N ILE A 55 -9.72 2.50 5.14
CA ILE A 55 -9.30 2.21 3.77
C ILE A 55 -7.83 1.83 3.77
N VAL A 56 -7.52 0.65 3.26
CA VAL A 56 -6.14 0.21 3.06
C VAL A 56 -5.81 0.22 1.57
N ALA A 57 -4.78 0.98 1.18
CA ALA A 57 -4.20 0.92 -0.15
C ALA A 57 -3.12 -0.15 -0.14
N THR A 58 -3.34 -1.24 -0.86
CA THR A 58 -2.39 -2.34 -0.98
C THR A 58 -2.55 -3.11 -2.29
N ALA A 59 -1.42 -3.57 -2.85
CA ALA A 59 -1.34 -4.54 -3.95
C ALA A 59 -0.86 -5.91 -3.46
N THR A 60 -0.51 -6.03 -2.17
CA THR A 60 -0.02 -7.24 -1.52
C THR A 60 -0.88 -7.60 -0.30
N PRO A 61 -2.21 -7.83 -0.49
CA PRO A 61 -3.11 -8.17 0.60
C PRO A 61 -2.70 -9.49 1.26
N ASP A 62 -3.10 -9.69 2.52
CA ASP A 62 -2.85 -10.95 3.25
C ASP A 62 -3.46 -12.16 2.54
N MET A 63 -4.60 -11.96 1.91
CA MET A 63 -5.38 -12.96 1.16
C MET A 63 -6.35 -12.27 0.18
N GLN A 64 -6.95 -13.01 -0.72
CA GLN A 64 -7.89 -12.46 -1.70
C GLN A 64 -9.14 -11.83 -1.05
N PHE A 65 -9.66 -12.46 -0.01
CA PHE A 65 -10.73 -11.96 0.85
C PHE A 65 -10.68 -12.66 2.23
N PRO A 66 -11.13 -12.02 3.33
CA PRO A 66 -11.63 -10.64 3.39
C PRO A 66 -10.54 -9.61 3.07
N SER A 67 -10.94 -8.33 2.95
CA SER A 67 -10.00 -7.23 2.70
C SER A 67 -8.96 -7.09 3.83
N THR A 68 -7.79 -6.58 3.52
CA THR A 68 -6.76 -6.24 4.51
C THR A 68 -7.30 -5.23 5.53
N ALA A 69 -8.12 -4.27 5.10
CA ALA A 69 -8.79 -3.31 5.96
C ALA A 69 -9.67 -3.97 7.03
N THR A 70 -10.42 -5.02 6.66
CA THR A 70 -11.24 -5.79 7.63
C THR A 70 -10.37 -6.54 8.64
N ILE A 71 -9.22 -7.07 8.20
CA ILE A 71 -8.26 -7.72 9.10
C ILE A 71 -7.63 -6.68 10.06
N VAL A 72 -7.30 -5.50 9.56
CA VAL A 72 -6.80 -4.38 10.38
C VAL A 72 -7.86 -3.95 11.41
N GLN A 73 -9.12 -3.83 11.00
CA GLN A 73 -10.24 -3.53 11.91
C GLN A 73 -10.26 -4.50 13.10
N GLN A 74 -10.16 -5.80 12.82
CA GLN A 74 -10.11 -6.84 13.86
C GLN A 74 -8.86 -6.72 14.73
N LYS A 75 -7.68 -6.45 14.15
CA LYS A 75 -6.42 -6.30 14.90
C LYS A 75 -6.36 -5.05 15.78
N LEU A 76 -7.12 -4.01 15.44
CA LEU A 76 -7.27 -2.79 16.23
C LEU A 76 -8.36 -2.91 17.29
N GLY A 77 -9.17 -3.95 17.26
CA GLY A 77 -10.31 -4.16 18.17
C GLY A 77 -11.50 -3.24 17.90
N ILE A 78 -11.61 -2.68 16.68
CA ILE A 78 -12.73 -1.80 16.29
C ILE A 78 -13.98 -2.66 16.12
N ALA A 79 -15.00 -2.40 16.93
CA ALA A 79 -16.23 -3.19 16.98
C ALA A 79 -17.51 -2.40 16.64
N ASN A 80 -17.37 -1.15 16.21
CA ASN A 80 -18.49 -0.25 15.90
C ASN A 80 -19.16 -0.52 14.54
N GLY A 81 -18.66 -1.51 13.76
CA GLY A 81 -19.24 -1.88 12.47
C GLY A 81 -18.93 -0.91 11.33
N CYS A 82 -17.93 -0.05 11.45
CA CYS A 82 -17.57 0.89 10.40
C CYS A 82 -17.16 0.17 9.10
N PRO A 83 -17.40 0.79 7.91
CA PRO A 83 -16.93 0.27 6.64
C PRO A 83 -15.41 0.08 6.61
N ALA A 84 -14.96 -1.06 6.05
CA ALA A 84 -13.54 -1.38 5.91
C ALA A 84 -13.31 -2.09 4.56
N PHE A 85 -12.49 -1.51 3.69
CA PHE A 85 -12.19 -2.06 2.36
C PHE A 85 -10.81 -1.65 1.84
N ASP A 86 -10.32 -2.42 0.87
CA ASP A 86 -9.04 -2.16 0.22
C ASP A 86 -9.22 -1.39 -1.10
N VAL A 87 -8.22 -0.59 -1.43
CA VAL A 87 -8.06 0.07 -2.74
C VAL A 87 -6.78 -0.43 -3.38
N GLN A 88 -6.88 -0.98 -4.59
CA GLN A 88 -5.72 -1.38 -5.37
C GLN A 88 -5.49 -0.41 -6.53
N ALA A 89 -4.50 0.45 -6.39
CA ALA A 89 -3.97 1.30 -7.46
C ALA A 89 -2.44 1.46 -7.31
N VAL A 90 -1.80 0.44 -6.77
CA VAL A 90 -0.34 0.29 -6.58
C VAL A 90 0.29 1.57 -6.02
N CYS A 91 1.28 2.16 -6.71
CA CYS A 91 2.01 3.37 -6.26
C CYS A 91 1.09 4.59 -6.06
N ALA A 92 -0.02 4.68 -6.81
CA ALA A 92 -1.02 5.73 -6.65
C ALA A 92 -2.10 5.38 -5.60
N GLY A 93 -2.10 4.16 -5.07
CA GLY A 93 -3.15 3.60 -4.20
C GLY A 93 -3.45 4.47 -2.99
N PHE A 94 -2.42 4.98 -2.31
CA PHE A 94 -2.63 5.86 -1.16
C PHE A 94 -3.39 7.14 -1.53
N MET A 95 -3.08 7.75 -2.69
CA MET A 95 -3.78 8.96 -3.15
C MET A 95 -5.24 8.67 -3.53
N TYR A 96 -5.52 7.48 -4.10
CA TYR A 96 -6.88 7.03 -4.35
C TYR A 96 -7.65 6.82 -3.04
N ALA A 97 -7.04 6.14 -2.06
CA ALA A 97 -7.61 5.92 -0.75
C ALA A 97 -7.90 7.23 -0.01
N LEU A 98 -6.93 8.16 -0.02
CA LEU A 98 -7.05 9.49 0.59
C LEU A 98 -8.18 10.31 -0.04
N THR A 99 -8.27 10.28 -1.38
CA THR A 99 -9.34 10.98 -2.12
C THR A 99 -10.70 10.38 -1.78
N THR A 100 -10.80 9.05 -1.71
CA THR A 100 -12.02 8.34 -1.36
C THR A 100 -12.47 8.70 0.06
N ALA A 101 -11.56 8.66 1.03
CA ALA A 101 -11.84 9.06 2.41
C ALA A 101 -12.34 10.52 2.51
N ASN A 102 -11.70 11.43 1.76
CA ASN A 102 -12.14 12.83 1.70
C ASN A 102 -13.57 12.98 1.17
N VAL A 103 -13.98 12.17 0.18
CA VAL A 103 -15.37 12.16 -0.31
C VAL A 103 -16.34 11.67 0.76
N TYR A 104 -15.99 10.59 1.49
CA TYR A 104 -16.81 10.10 2.61
C TYR A 104 -17.01 11.16 3.69
N ILE A 105 -15.94 11.86 4.06
CA ILE A 105 -16.02 12.93 5.07
C ILE A 105 -16.86 14.11 4.56
N LYS A 106 -16.60 14.59 3.34
CA LYS A 106 -17.37 15.70 2.74
C LYS A 106 -18.84 15.39 2.54
N SER A 107 -19.18 14.13 2.33
CA SER A 107 -20.61 13.70 2.23
C SER A 107 -21.27 13.50 3.60
N GLY A 108 -20.56 13.61 4.69
CA GLY A 108 -21.05 13.36 6.05
C GLY A 108 -21.22 11.88 6.40
N MET A 109 -20.72 10.96 5.55
CA MET A 109 -20.79 9.51 5.80
C MET A 109 -19.75 9.03 6.81
N ALA A 110 -18.70 9.79 7.04
CA ALA A 110 -17.68 9.53 8.05
C ALA A 110 -17.21 10.85 8.68
N LYS A 111 -16.80 10.81 9.95
CA LYS A 111 -16.13 11.91 10.63
C LYS A 111 -14.64 11.70 10.71
N ASN A 112 -14.20 10.47 11.03
CA ASN A 112 -12.81 10.10 11.15
C ASN A 112 -12.53 8.89 10.24
N ALA A 113 -11.72 9.08 9.22
CA ALA A 113 -11.31 8.04 8.29
C ALA A 113 -9.84 7.68 8.50
N LEU A 114 -9.57 6.39 8.77
CA LEU A 114 -8.23 5.84 8.83
C LEU A 114 -7.81 5.40 7.42
N VAL A 115 -6.78 6.03 6.88
CA VAL A 115 -6.24 5.75 5.55
C VAL A 115 -4.82 5.20 5.70
N ILE A 116 -4.60 4.01 5.16
CA ILE A 116 -3.35 3.26 5.31
C ILE A 116 -2.81 2.90 3.93
N GLY A 117 -1.51 3.09 3.72
CA GLY A 117 -0.77 2.45 2.63
C GLY A 117 0.13 1.39 3.24
N ALA A 118 0.04 0.15 2.78
CA ALA A 118 0.82 -0.96 3.32
C ALA A 118 1.18 -1.98 2.25
N GLU A 119 2.45 -2.40 2.22
CA GLU A 119 2.94 -3.36 1.23
C GLU A 119 3.96 -4.33 1.83
N THR A 120 3.90 -5.58 1.38
CA THR A 120 4.95 -6.59 1.53
C THR A 120 5.49 -6.99 0.15
N PHE A 121 6.05 -6.02 -0.58
CA PHE A 121 6.55 -6.19 -1.95
C PHE A 121 7.69 -7.20 -2.05
N SER A 122 8.46 -7.39 -0.97
CA SER A 122 9.54 -8.37 -0.91
C SER A 122 9.09 -9.79 -1.27
N ARG A 123 7.78 -10.09 -1.15
CA ARG A 123 7.18 -11.41 -1.42
C ARG A 123 6.85 -11.65 -2.89
N ILE A 124 6.75 -10.59 -3.67
CA ILE A 124 6.45 -10.64 -5.10
C ILE A 124 7.64 -10.18 -5.96
N VAL A 125 8.78 -9.91 -5.34
CA VAL A 125 10.05 -9.62 -6.04
C VAL A 125 10.80 -10.93 -6.33
N ASP A 126 11.24 -11.11 -7.57
CA ASP A 126 12.25 -12.13 -7.87
C ASP A 126 13.62 -11.65 -7.37
N TRP A 127 14.12 -12.29 -6.34
CA TRP A 127 15.41 -11.95 -5.74
C TRP A 127 16.63 -12.26 -6.63
N ASN A 128 16.43 -12.90 -7.77
CA ASN A 128 17.43 -13.12 -8.80
C ASN A 128 17.38 -12.06 -9.92
N ASP A 129 16.30 -11.28 -9.98
CA ASP A 129 16.19 -10.15 -10.90
C ASP A 129 16.76 -8.87 -10.28
N ARG A 130 17.97 -8.52 -10.67
CA ARG A 130 18.66 -7.31 -10.24
C ARG A 130 17.94 -6.02 -10.61
N THR A 131 17.08 -6.01 -11.62
CA THR A 131 16.40 -4.81 -12.11
C THR A 131 15.27 -4.36 -11.17
N THR A 132 14.72 -5.28 -10.40
CA THR A 132 13.62 -5.04 -9.47
C THR A 132 14.00 -5.19 -8.01
N CYS A 133 14.79 -6.20 -7.63
CA CYS A 133 15.07 -6.53 -6.23
C CYS A 133 15.85 -5.45 -5.46
N VAL A 134 16.49 -4.52 -6.16
CA VAL A 134 17.21 -3.40 -5.55
C VAL A 134 16.31 -2.21 -5.22
N LEU A 135 15.08 -2.19 -5.71
CA LEU A 135 14.15 -1.06 -5.61
C LEU A 135 13.10 -1.23 -4.51
N PHE A 136 12.58 -2.44 -4.37
CA PHE A 136 11.38 -2.71 -3.57
C PHE A 136 11.72 -3.26 -2.18
N GLY A 137 10.88 -2.90 -1.22
CA GLY A 137 10.89 -3.40 0.16
C GLY A 137 9.49 -3.35 0.74
N ASP A 138 9.39 -3.54 2.04
CA ASP A 138 8.14 -3.64 2.78
C ASP A 138 7.97 -2.43 3.71
N GLY A 139 6.73 -2.06 3.97
CA GLY A 139 6.43 -0.97 4.88
C GLY A 139 4.96 -0.59 4.91
N ALA A 140 4.60 0.22 5.89
CA ALA A 140 3.28 0.81 6.02
C ALA A 140 3.37 2.22 6.59
N GLY A 141 2.38 3.04 6.21
CA GLY A 141 2.12 4.35 6.78
C GLY A 141 0.63 4.62 6.85
N ALA A 142 0.19 5.36 7.87
CA ALA A 142 -1.21 5.67 8.07
C ALA A 142 -1.40 7.15 8.41
N VAL A 143 -2.55 7.67 8.00
CA VAL A 143 -3.06 8.99 8.43
C VAL A 143 -4.51 8.87 8.84
N ILE A 144 -4.96 9.80 9.69
CA ILE A 144 -6.37 9.97 10.00
C ILE A 144 -6.83 11.29 9.39
N LEU A 145 -7.91 11.22 8.59
CA LEU A 145 -8.63 12.40 8.16
C LEU A 145 -9.83 12.59 9.08
N SER A 146 -9.94 13.77 9.66
CA SER A 146 -11.09 14.15 10.48
C SER A 146 -11.88 15.28 9.80
N ALA A 147 -13.19 15.28 10.00
CA ALA A 147 -14.03 16.39 9.58
C ALA A 147 -13.59 17.69 10.24
N SER A 148 -13.45 18.76 9.48
CA SER A 148 -13.03 20.08 9.96
C SER A 148 -13.71 21.17 9.12
N ASP A 149 -13.99 22.29 9.75
CA ASP A 149 -14.48 23.51 9.09
C ASP A 149 -13.34 24.23 8.36
N GLU A 150 -12.07 23.93 8.71
CA GLU A 150 -10.91 24.48 8.04
C GLU A 150 -10.47 23.60 6.85
N PRO A 151 -10.04 24.21 5.72
CA PRO A 151 -9.57 23.46 4.56
C PRO A 151 -8.31 22.62 4.88
N GLY A 152 -8.39 21.30 4.79
CA GLY A 152 -7.24 20.39 4.88
C GLY A 152 -6.75 19.98 3.49
N ILE A 153 -7.54 19.15 2.79
CA ILE A 153 -7.21 18.71 1.42
C ILE A 153 -7.78 19.72 0.43
N ILE A 154 -6.90 20.50 -0.20
CA ILE A 154 -7.29 21.57 -1.14
C ILE A 154 -7.65 21.00 -2.50
N HIS A 155 -6.85 20.05 -3.00
CA HIS A 155 -7.04 19.47 -4.34
C HIS A 155 -6.47 18.07 -4.41
N CYS A 156 -7.17 17.17 -5.13
CA CYS A 156 -6.68 15.86 -5.50
C CYS A 156 -6.84 15.68 -7.01
N LYS A 157 -5.80 15.15 -7.67
CA LYS A 157 -5.85 14.79 -9.10
C LYS A 157 -5.38 13.36 -9.27
N LEU A 158 -6.28 12.52 -9.74
CA LEU A 158 -6.02 11.09 -10.02
C LEU A 158 -5.97 10.89 -11.53
N LYS A 159 -5.06 10.04 -11.99
CA LYS A 159 -4.94 9.65 -13.39
C LYS A 159 -4.59 8.17 -13.49
N ALA A 160 -5.03 7.54 -14.56
CA ALA A 160 -4.63 6.20 -14.96
C ALA A 160 -4.62 6.13 -16.49
N ASP A 161 -3.69 5.32 -17.04
CA ASP A 161 -3.65 5.03 -18.47
C ASP A 161 -3.36 3.55 -18.69
N GLY A 162 -4.39 2.80 -19.08
CA GLY A 162 -4.33 1.36 -19.33
C GLY A 162 -3.46 0.96 -20.54
N ASN A 163 -3.05 1.88 -21.39
CA ASN A 163 -2.17 1.57 -22.52
C ASN A 163 -0.77 1.12 -22.07
N TYR A 164 -0.39 1.43 -20.83
CA TYR A 164 0.93 1.12 -20.26
C TYR A 164 0.95 -0.09 -19.33
N LEU A 165 -0.10 -0.92 -19.35
CA LEU A 165 -0.24 -2.05 -18.41
C LEU A 165 0.96 -3.03 -18.44
N ASN A 166 1.66 -3.14 -19.58
CA ASN A 166 2.79 -4.07 -19.72
C ASN A 166 4.13 -3.52 -19.19
N LEU A 167 4.20 -2.24 -18.82
CA LEU A 167 5.46 -1.64 -18.34
C LEU A 167 5.82 -2.07 -16.91
N LEU A 168 4.81 -2.28 -16.07
CA LEU A 168 4.99 -2.70 -14.68
C LEU A 168 3.74 -3.47 -14.22
N ASN A 169 3.90 -4.75 -13.97
CA ASN A 169 2.78 -5.61 -13.57
C ASN A 169 3.23 -6.83 -12.78
N VAL A 170 2.27 -7.51 -12.18
CA VAL A 170 2.42 -8.88 -11.64
C VAL A 170 1.36 -9.72 -12.32
N PRO A 171 1.72 -10.54 -13.34
CA PRO A 171 0.75 -11.27 -14.14
C PRO A 171 0.17 -12.51 -13.45
N GLY A 172 0.67 -12.85 -12.27
CA GLY A 172 0.20 -13.99 -11.50
C GLY A 172 -1.23 -13.83 -11.00
N GLN A 173 -2.02 -14.87 -11.14
CA GLN A 173 -3.38 -14.95 -10.62
C GLN A 173 -3.66 -16.33 -10.05
N ILE A 174 -4.65 -16.42 -9.18
CA ILE A 174 -5.15 -17.71 -8.70
C ILE A 174 -6.33 -18.12 -9.60
N ALA A 175 -6.19 -19.26 -10.27
CA ALA A 175 -7.24 -19.86 -11.08
C ALA A 175 -7.26 -21.37 -10.85
N ASN A 176 -8.47 -21.95 -10.68
CA ASN A 176 -8.66 -23.37 -10.41
C ASN A 176 -7.83 -23.90 -9.22
N GLY A 177 -7.65 -23.09 -8.17
CA GLY A 177 -6.88 -23.46 -6.97
C GLY A 177 -5.36 -23.47 -7.16
N GLN A 178 -4.85 -22.93 -8.27
CA GLN A 178 -3.43 -22.87 -8.59
C GLN A 178 -3.01 -21.45 -8.95
N VAL A 179 -1.73 -21.13 -8.71
CA VAL A 179 -1.13 -19.91 -9.22
C VAL A 179 -0.83 -20.08 -10.70
N CYS A 180 -1.43 -19.26 -11.55
CA CYS A 180 -1.23 -19.20 -12.99
C CYS A 180 -0.48 -17.92 -13.36
N GLY A 181 0.48 -18.00 -14.27
CA GLY A 181 1.36 -16.90 -14.64
C GLY A 181 2.50 -16.69 -13.63
N SER A 182 3.35 -15.69 -13.87
CA SER A 182 4.46 -15.37 -12.96
C SER A 182 3.93 -14.67 -11.71
N PRO A 183 4.27 -15.14 -10.49
CA PRO A 183 3.91 -14.46 -9.26
C PRO A 183 4.80 -13.23 -8.98
N TYR A 184 5.78 -12.95 -9.83
CA TYR A 184 6.78 -11.92 -9.61
C TYR A 184 6.49 -10.65 -10.41
N ILE A 185 6.99 -9.52 -9.88
CA ILE A 185 6.99 -8.23 -10.57
C ILE A 185 7.76 -8.35 -11.88
N SER A 186 7.16 -7.88 -12.96
CA SER A 186 7.78 -7.64 -14.26
C SER A 186 7.83 -6.15 -14.52
N MET A 187 9.01 -5.61 -14.86
CA MET A 187 9.19 -4.18 -15.06
C MET A 187 10.09 -3.88 -16.26
N ASP A 188 9.59 -3.06 -17.18
CA ASP A 188 10.41 -2.32 -18.14
C ASP A 188 10.88 -1.00 -17.50
N GLY A 189 12.00 -1.02 -16.82
CA GLY A 189 12.53 0.14 -16.09
C GLY A 189 12.69 1.40 -16.95
N PRO A 190 13.32 1.35 -18.15
CA PRO A 190 13.39 2.49 -19.06
C PRO A 190 12.05 3.04 -19.51
N GLY A 191 11.08 2.15 -19.79
CA GLY A 191 9.72 2.52 -20.15
C GLY A 191 9.00 3.21 -19.00
N VAL A 192 9.06 2.65 -17.78
CA VAL A 192 8.48 3.25 -16.56
C VAL A 192 9.08 4.62 -16.31
N PHE A 193 10.41 4.75 -16.35
CA PHE A 193 11.08 6.05 -16.13
C PHE A 193 10.63 7.12 -17.12
N LYS A 194 10.55 6.76 -18.40
CA LYS A 194 10.15 7.69 -19.45
C LYS A 194 8.74 8.28 -19.28
N PHE A 195 7.82 7.53 -18.66
CA PHE A 195 6.43 7.95 -18.50
C PHE A 195 6.08 8.43 -17.09
N ALA A 196 6.89 8.10 -16.08
CA ALA A 196 6.67 8.51 -14.70
C ALA A 196 7.42 9.79 -14.31
N VAL A 197 8.46 10.16 -15.05
CA VAL A 197 9.30 11.34 -14.86
C VAL A 197 9.25 12.24 -16.08
#